data_c13a733673af27ed93bcce5e153afecc
#
_entry.id   c13a733673af27ed93bcce5e153afecc
#
_cell.length_a   1.000
_cell.length_b   1.000
_cell.length_c   1.000
_cell.angle_alpha   90.00
_cell.angle_beta   90.00
_cell.angle_gamma   90.00
#
_symmetry.space_group_name_H-M   'P 1'
#
loop_
_entity.id
_entity.type
_entity.pdbx_description
1 polymer ?
#
loop_
_entity_poly.entity_id
_entity_poly.type
_entity_poly.pdbx_seq_one_letter_code
_entity_poly.pdbx_strand_id
1 'polypeptide(L)'
;FTDKNKLVITLMKSKIASQVCIIDKGFEGVENAVHELFVAVDNLEEMLSNTNPTLFFDLQKYYPAAWALFKDFKEYVLYEKVLDNLKRGIEEQYYRAEINLEIIARMRIEQIDMAFNQMVFSVQKFSTSQVIRELTDHFLYGICTDKGQKLISDFKRKSEK
;
A
#
# COMPACT_ATOMS: atom_id res chain seq x y z
N PHE A 1 -8.01 9.37 -29.05
CA PHE A 1 -7.08 10.23 -28.31
C PHE A 1 -6.01 10.77 -29.25
N THR A 2 -6.01 12.07 -29.45
CA THR A 2 -5.05 12.76 -30.36
C THR A 2 -3.68 12.99 -29.69
N ASP A 3 -3.57 12.72 -28.38
CA ASP A 3 -2.38 12.95 -27.56
C ASP A 3 -2.16 11.79 -26.58
N LYS A 4 -1.01 11.15 -26.67
CA LYS A 4 -0.60 10.04 -25.83
C LYS A 4 -0.61 10.41 -24.32
N ASN A 5 -0.24 11.64 -23.97
CA ASN A 5 -0.29 12.16 -22.62
C ASN A 5 -1.72 12.19 -22.06
N LYS A 6 -2.68 12.67 -22.88
CA LYS A 6 -4.11 12.67 -22.48
C LYS A 6 -4.64 11.27 -22.25
N LEU A 7 -4.25 10.32 -23.09
CA LEU A 7 -4.63 8.92 -22.91
C LEU A 7 -4.10 8.38 -21.59
N VAL A 8 -2.81 8.57 -21.30
CA VAL A 8 -2.18 8.08 -20.07
C VAL A 8 -2.81 8.73 -18.83
N ILE A 9 -3.09 10.03 -18.85
CA ILE A 9 -3.79 10.73 -17.78
C ILE A 9 -5.19 10.14 -17.55
N THR A 10 -5.95 9.90 -18.62
CA THR A 10 -7.30 9.33 -18.54
C THR A 10 -7.28 7.92 -17.95
N LEU A 11 -6.35 7.09 -18.40
CA LEU A 11 -6.15 5.73 -17.87
C LEU A 11 -5.75 5.76 -16.37
N MET A 12 -4.87 6.68 -15.98
CA MET A 12 -4.47 6.84 -14.59
C MET A 12 -5.65 7.26 -13.70
N LYS A 13 -6.45 8.23 -14.14
CA LYS A 13 -7.67 8.63 -13.41
C LYS A 13 -8.64 7.47 -13.22
N SER A 14 -8.88 6.70 -14.27
CA SER A 14 -9.73 5.51 -14.22
C SER A 14 -9.18 4.45 -13.25
N LYS A 15 -7.88 4.23 -13.28
CA LYS A 15 -7.21 3.25 -12.40
C LYS A 15 -7.26 3.69 -10.93
N ILE A 16 -7.01 4.96 -10.65
CA ILE A 16 -7.14 5.53 -9.29
C ILE A 16 -8.57 5.41 -8.78
N ALA A 17 -9.58 5.78 -9.58
CA ALA A 17 -10.99 5.64 -9.19
C ALA A 17 -11.37 4.18 -8.89
N SER A 18 -10.86 3.23 -9.67
CA SER A 18 -11.04 1.80 -9.42
C SER A 18 -10.38 1.38 -8.10
N GLN A 19 -9.16 1.85 -7.81
CA GLN A 19 -8.46 1.55 -6.57
C GLN A 19 -9.19 2.12 -5.35
N VAL A 20 -9.68 3.35 -5.41
CA VAL A 20 -10.51 3.93 -4.33
C VAL A 20 -11.72 3.05 -4.07
N CYS A 21 -12.42 2.62 -5.11
CA CYS A 21 -13.58 1.74 -4.99
C CYS A 21 -13.22 0.37 -4.36
N ILE A 22 -12.09 -0.22 -4.73
CA ILE A 22 -11.59 -1.48 -4.18
C ILE A 22 -11.23 -1.30 -2.70
N ILE A 23 -10.52 -0.23 -2.35
CA ILE A 23 -10.15 0.09 -0.97
C ILE A 23 -11.41 0.23 -0.11
N ASP A 24 -12.41 0.98 -0.59
CA ASP A 24 -13.64 1.20 0.16
C ASP A 24 -14.48 -0.09 0.31
N LYS A 25 -14.52 -0.95 -0.71
CA LYS A 25 -15.22 -2.26 -0.66
C LYS A 25 -14.41 -3.35 0.01
N GLY A 26 -13.09 -3.35 -0.15
CA GLY A 26 -12.19 -4.37 0.38
C GLY A 26 -12.11 -4.39 1.90
N PHE A 27 -12.57 -3.33 2.55
CA PHE A 27 -12.65 -3.25 4.02
C PHE A 27 -13.98 -3.75 4.57
N GLU A 28 -14.95 -4.09 3.71
CA GLU A 28 -16.15 -4.81 4.13
C GLU A 28 -15.77 -6.24 4.56
N GLY A 29 -16.09 -6.58 5.82
CA GLY A 29 -15.80 -7.92 6.38
C GLY A 29 -14.39 -8.07 6.97
N VAL A 30 -13.58 -7.01 7.03
CA VAL A 30 -12.29 -7.02 7.72
C VAL A 30 -12.50 -7.05 9.25
N GLU A 31 -11.91 -8.05 9.90
CA GLU A 31 -12.14 -8.31 11.32
C GLU A 31 -11.45 -7.29 12.24
N ASN A 32 -10.27 -6.79 11.84
CA ASN A 32 -9.45 -5.89 12.67
C ASN A 32 -8.40 -5.14 11.82
N ALA A 33 -7.71 -4.18 12.43
CA ALA A 33 -6.73 -3.34 11.75
C ALA A 33 -5.53 -4.12 11.16
N VAL A 34 -5.10 -5.20 11.79
CA VAL A 34 -4.02 -6.06 11.28
C VAL A 34 -4.48 -6.81 10.03
N HIS A 35 -5.69 -7.39 10.06
CA HIS A 35 -6.29 -8.07 8.91
C HIS A 35 -6.45 -7.12 7.72
N GLU A 36 -6.84 -5.87 7.97
CA GLU A 36 -6.98 -4.83 6.95
C GLU A 36 -5.69 -4.62 6.15
N LEU A 37 -4.53 -4.60 6.82
CA LEU A 37 -3.25 -4.45 6.13
C LEU A 37 -2.88 -5.66 5.27
N PHE A 38 -3.19 -6.88 5.69
CA PHE A 38 -2.99 -8.07 4.87
C PHE A 38 -3.88 -8.04 3.62
N VAL A 39 -5.16 -7.70 3.77
CA VAL A 39 -6.09 -7.55 2.63
C VAL A 39 -5.61 -6.45 1.67
N ALA A 40 -5.13 -5.32 2.19
CA ALA A 40 -4.58 -4.25 1.36
C ALA A 40 -3.36 -4.69 0.54
N VAL A 41 -2.47 -5.51 1.13
CA VAL A 41 -1.29 -6.06 0.44
C VAL A 41 -1.72 -7.07 -0.63
N ASP A 42 -2.64 -7.98 -0.32
CA ASP A 42 -3.13 -8.97 -1.28
C ASP A 42 -3.80 -8.30 -2.49
N ASN A 43 -4.63 -7.26 -2.26
CA ASN A 43 -5.23 -6.47 -3.34
C ASN A 43 -4.18 -5.74 -4.20
N LEU A 44 -3.13 -5.22 -3.56
CA LEU A 44 -2.03 -4.57 -4.26
C LEU A 44 -1.23 -5.57 -5.11
N GLU A 45 -0.99 -6.76 -4.61
CA GLU A 45 -0.31 -7.83 -5.35
C GLU A 45 -1.13 -8.29 -6.56
N GLU A 46 -2.43 -8.47 -6.41
CA GLU A 46 -3.32 -8.79 -7.53
C GLU A 46 -3.25 -7.71 -8.62
N MET A 47 -3.27 -6.44 -8.24
CA MET A 47 -3.09 -5.32 -9.16
C MET A 47 -1.73 -5.39 -9.87
N LEU A 48 -0.65 -5.65 -9.13
CA LEU A 48 0.71 -5.67 -9.66
C LEU A 48 0.96 -6.87 -10.57
N SER A 49 0.35 -8.03 -10.31
CA SER A 49 0.49 -9.23 -11.14
C SER A 49 0.03 -9.00 -12.60
N ASN A 50 -0.89 -8.07 -12.79
CA ASN A 50 -1.45 -7.68 -14.09
C ASN A 50 -0.84 -6.39 -14.66
N THR A 51 0.26 -5.90 -14.07
CA THR A 51 0.87 -4.61 -14.43
C THR A 51 2.33 -4.78 -14.82
N ASN A 52 2.77 -4.08 -15.86
CA ASN A 52 4.19 -4.07 -16.24
C ASN A 52 5.04 -3.54 -15.07
N PRO A 53 6.08 -4.27 -14.64
CA PRO A 53 6.94 -3.86 -13.52
C PRO A 53 7.59 -2.48 -13.66
N THR A 54 7.80 -2.02 -14.91
CA THR A 54 8.41 -0.71 -15.19
C THR A 54 7.41 0.43 -15.24
N LEU A 55 6.10 0.15 -15.15
CA LEU A 55 5.06 1.16 -15.36
C LEU A 55 5.25 2.40 -14.47
N PHE A 56 5.51 2.22 -13.20
CA PHE A 56 5.67 3.34 -12.26
C PHE A 56 6.92 4.16 -12.55
N PHE A 57 8.01 3.50 -12.96
CA PHE A 57 9.22 4.19 -13.42
C PHE A 57 8.97 4.98 -14.70
N ASP A 58 8.27 4.39 -15.68
CA ASP A 58 7.95 5.03 -16.94
C ASP A 58 6.99 6.22 -16.74
N LEU A 59 6.00 6.10 -15.86
CA LEU A 59 5.11 7.20 -15.48
C LEU A 59 5.90 8.37 -14.88
N GLN A 60 6.78 8.08 -13.93
CA GLN A 60 7.61 9.11 -13.29
C GLN A 60 8.51 9.83 -14.30
N LYS A 61 9.11 9.08 -15.21
CA LYS A 61 10.10 9.59 -16.16
C LYS A 61 9.48 10.30 -17.36
N TYR A 62 8.40 9.77 -17.91
CA TYR A 62 7.86 10.20 -19.22
C TYR A 62 6.49 10.86 -19.14
N TYR A 63 5.76 10.70 -18.04
CA TYR A 63 4.38 11.20 -17.88
C TYR A 63 4.17 11.95 -16.56
N PRO A 64 4.86 13.07 -16.34
CA PRO A 64 4.87 13.76 -15.05
C PRO A 64 3.47 14.20 -14.57
N ALA A 65 2.56 14.54 -15.48
CA ALA A 65 1.18 14.89 -15.13
C ALA A 65 0.38 13.69 -14.62
N ALA A 66 0.57 12.50 -15.21
CA ALA A 66 -0.05 11.27 -14.72
C ALA A 66 0.59 10.81 -13.39
N TRP A 67 1.89 11.00 -13.26
CA TRP A 67 2.62 10.73 -12.01
C TRP A 67 2.14 11.62 -10.85
N ALA A 68 1.85 12.91 -11.12
CA ALA A 68 1.29 13.83 -10.14
C ALA A 68 -0.06 13.33 -9.59
N LEU A 69 -0.93 12.76 -10.42
CA LEU A 69 -2.20 12.15 -9.97
C LEU A 69 -1.98 10.99 -9.00
N PHE A 70 -0.98 10.15 -9.25
CA PHE A 70 -0.63 9.06 -8.35
C PHE A 70 -0.07 9.59 -7.01
N LYS A 71 0.76 10.63 -7.04
CA LYS A 71 1.25 11.29 -5.83
C LYS A 71 0.11 11.88 -5.01
N ASP A 72 -0.84 12.57 -5.64
CA ASP A 72 -2.01 13.12 -4.97
C ASP A 72 -2.87 12.03 -4.34
N PHE A 73 -3.09 10.93 -5.05
CA PHE A 73 -3.78 9.76 -4.50
C PHE A 73 -3.12 9.23 -3.23
N LYS A 74 -1.80 9.11 -3.20
CA LYS A 74 -1.07 8.69 -1.99
C LYS A 74 -1.21 9.71 -0.86
N GLU A 75 -1.01 10.98 -1.15
CA GLU A 75 -1.00 12.05 -0.13
C GLU A 75 -2.37 12.28 0.49
N TYR A 76 -3.44 12.19 -0.29
CA TYR A 76 -4.78 12.56 0.16
C TYR A 76 -5.69 11.37 0.45
N VAL A 77 -5.48 10.23 -0.18
CA VAL A 77 -6.33 9.04 0.01
C VAL A 77 -5.64 8.00 0.86
N LEU A 78 -4.46 7.52 0.43
CA LEU A 78 -3.77 6.46 1.16
C LEU A 78 -3.29 6.92 2.53
N TYR A 79 -2.82 8.15 2.67
CA TYR A 79 -2.37 8.68 3.96
C TYR A 79 -3.50 8.68 4.99
N GLU A 80 -4.69 9.14 4.63
CA GLU A 80 -5.87 9.13 5.52
C GLU A 80 -6.28 7.69 5.88
N LYS A 81 -6.27 6.78 4.93
CA LYS A 81 -6.56 5.36 5.19
C LYS A 81 -5.55 4.72 6.14
N VAL A 82 -4.27 5.06 6.01
CA VAL A 82 -3.24 4.61 6.94
C VAL A 82 -3.45 5.18 8.34
N LEU A 83 -3.78 6.47 8.45
CA LEU A 83 -4.10 7.10 9.74
C LEU A 83 -5.30 6.43 10.41
N ASP A 84 -6.36 6.17 9.68
CA ASP A 84 -7.56 5.52 10.20
C ASP A 84 -7.27 4.08 10.66
N ASN A 85 -6.48 3.34 9.89
CA ASN A 85 -6.00 2.01 10.30
C ASN A 85 -5.18 2.06 11.59
N LEU A 86 -4.26 3.02 11.72
CA LEU A 86 -3.44 3.19 12.92
C LEU A 86 -4.30 3.52 14.16
N LYS A 87 -5.25 4.44 14.04
CA LYS A 87 -6.21 4.79 15.11
C LYS A 87 -7.00 3.56 15.53
N ARG A 88 -7.58 2.85 14.56
CA ARG A 88 -8.34 1.62 14.80
C ARG A 88 -7.49 0.56 15.50
N GLY A 89 -6.27 0.33 15.05
CA GLY A 89 -5.37 -0.66 15.63
C GLY A 89 -4.99 -0.36 17.09
N ILE A 90 -4.87 0.92 17.46
CA ILE A 90 -4.67 1.35 18.86
C ILE A 90 -5.94 1.10 19.68
N GLU A 91 -7.11 1.48 19.20
CA GLU A 91 -8.40 1.25 19.86
C GLU A 91 -8.66 -0.25 20.09
N GLU A 92 -8.31 -1.09 19.14
CA GLU A 92 -8.39 -2.55 19.22
C GLU A 92 -7.26 -3.18 20.09
N GLN A 93 -6.30 -2.37 20.56
CA GLN A 93 -5.12 -2.79 21.35
C GLN A 93 -4.15 -3.72 20.60
N TYR A 94 -4.20 -3.73 19.29
CA TYR A 94 -3.24 -4.46 18.45
C TYR A 94 -2.01 -3.64 18.13
N TYR A 95 -2.11 -2.31 18.13
CA TYR A 95 -0.99 -1.40 17.91
C TYR A 95 -0.62 -0.68 19.20
N ARG A 96 0.65 -0.33 19.32
CA ARG A 96 1.22 0.34 20.51
C ARG A 96 0.65 1.77 20.62
N ALA A 97 0.17 2.12 21.81
CA ALA A 97 -0.50 3.42 22.04
C ALA A 97 0.46 4.63 22.02
N GLU A 98 1.77 4.38 22.25
CA GLU A 98 2.78 5.44 22.32
C GLU A 98 3.35 5.89 20.98
N ILE A 99 2.94 5.27 19.87
CA ILE A 99 3.42 5.66 18.54
C ILE A 99 2.88 7.03 18.13
N ASN A 100 3.71 7.82 17.46
CA ASN A 100 3.26 9.06 16.83
C ASN A 100 2.57 8.72 15.50
N LEU A 101 1.25 8.88 15.45
CA LEU A 101 0.43 8.49 14.30
C LEU A 101 0.85 9.16 13.00
N GLU A 102 1.14 10.48 13.05
CA GLU A 102 1.50 11.24 11.84
C GLU A 102 2.87 10.80 11.29
N ILE A 103 3.85 10.60 12.17
CA ILE A 103 5.18 10.12 11.76
C ILE A 103 5.08 8.71 11.18
N ILE A 104 4.36 7.81 11.84
CA ILE A 104 4.21 6.41 11.39
C ILE A 104 3.42 6.32 10.10
N ALA A 105 2.35 7.10 9.95
CA ALA A 105 1.59 7.16 8.70
C ALA A 105 2.47 7.68 7.55
N ARG A 106 3.22 8.76 7.77
CA ARG A 106 4.14 9.30 6.77
C ARG A 106 5.21 8.28 6.38
N MET A 107 5.82 7.64 7.36
CA MET A 107 6.80 6.59 7.12
C MET A 107 6.20 5.45 6.26
N ARG A 108 4.95 5.04 6.51
CA ARG A 108 4.29 4.01 5.71
C ARG A 108 4.10 4.42 4.26
N ILE A 109 3.70 5.68 4.00
CA ILE A 109 3.56 6.19 2.63
C ILE A 109 4.91 6.21 1.91
N GLU A 110 5.98 6.63 2.58
CA GLU A 110 7.33 6.61 1.99
C GLU A 110 7.85 5.19 1.73
N GLN A 111 7.49 4.21 2.56
CA GLN A 111 7.80 2.80 2.30
C GLN A 111 7.13 2.28 1.02
N ILE A 112 5.89 2.72 0.74
CA ILE A 112 5.21 2.38 -0.52
C ILE A 112 6.00 2.95 -1.72
N ASP A 113 6.41 4.21 -1.66
CA ASP A 113 7.24 4.83 -2.70
C ASP A 113 8.57 4.11 -2.89
N MET A 114 9.22 3.77 -1.78
CA MET A 114 10.49 3.06 -1.80
C MET A 114 10.37 1.69 -2.48
N ALA A 115 9.25 0.99 -2.29
CA ALA A 115 9.00 -0.31 -2.93
C ALA A 115 8.95 -0.23 -4.47
N PHE A 116 8.50 0.91 -5.01
CA PHE A 116 8.47 1.17 -6.46
C PHE A 116 9.74 1.81 -7.01
N ASN A 117 10.68 2.17 -6.14
CA ASN A 117 11.92 2.81 -6.56
C ASN A 117 12.97 1.78 -7.00
N GLN A 118 13.15 1.64 -8.31
CA GLN A 118 14.08 0.68 -8.91
C GLN A 118 15.56 0.97 -8.61
N MET A 119 15.89 2.19 -8.19
CA MET A 119 17.24 2.52 -7.72
C MET A 119 17.53 1.93 -6.34
N VAL A 120 16.48 1.69 -5.55
CA VAL A 120 16.59 1.05 -4.23
C VAL A 120 16.40 -0.47 -4.37
N PHE A 121 15.32 -0.89 -5.05
CA PHE A 121 14.98 -2.30 -5.26
C PHE A 121 14.88 -2.60 -6.75
N SER A 122 15.98 -3.07 -7.34
CA SER A 122 16.01 -3.44 -8.76
C SER A 122 15.08 -4.62 -9.03
N VAL A 123 14.18 -4.47 -10.03
CA VAL A 123 13.27 -5.54 -10.48
C VAL A 123 13.98 -6.79 -11.03
N GLN A 124 15.28 -6.69 -11.33
CA GLN A 124 16.10 -7.84 -11.72
C GLN A 124 16.44 -8.75 -10.54
N LYS A 125 16.42 -8.21 -9.31
CA LYS A 125 16.75 -8.95 -8.07
C LYS A 125 15.53 -9.25 -7.21
N PHE A 126 14.57 -8.34 -7.18
CA PHE A 126 13.42 -8.40 -6.29
C PHE A 126 12.14 -8.12 -7.07
N SER A 127 11.09 -8.91 -6.84
CA SER A 127 9.75 -8.52 -7.30
C SER A 127 9.20 -7.41 -6.40
N THR A 128 8.47 -6.47 -6.97
CA THR A 128 7.84 -5.39 -6.20
C THR A 128 6.90 -5.95 -5.12
N SER A 129 6.17 -7.02 -5.41
CA SER A 129 5.31 -7.71 -4.44
C SER A 129 6.09 -8.24 -3.25
N GLN A 130 7.24 -8.89 -3.48
CA GLN A 130 8.12 -9.37 -2.41
C GLN A 130 8.59 -8.20 -1.52
N VAL A 131 9.03 -7.09 -2.12
CA VAL A 131 9.47 -5.91 -1.37
C VAL A 131 8.33 -5.34 -0.52
N ILE A 132 7.12 -5.23 -1.08
CA ILE A 132 5.95 -4.73 -0.35
C ILE A 132 5.62 -5.63 0.84
N ARG A 133 5.67 -6.96 0.69
CA ARG A 133 5.45 -7.90 1.79
C ARG A 133 6.47 -7.72 2.90
N GLU A 134 7.75 -7.70 2.57
CA GLU A 134 8.82 -7.51 3.55
C GLU A 134 8.70 -6.17 4.30
N LEU A 135 8.43 -5.08 3.58
CA LEU A 135 8.22 -3.77 4.19
C LEU A 135 6.96 -3.73 5.07
N THR A 136 5.89 -4.45 4.67
CA THR A 136 4.67 -4.54 5.47
C THR A 136 4.89 -5.36 6.74
N ASP A 137 5.60 -6.47 6.65
CA ASP A 137 5.98 -7.27 7.82
C ASP A 137 6.82 -6.46 8.80
N HIS A 138 7.85 -5.80 8.29
CA HIS A 138 8.70 -4.93 9.11
C HIS A 138 7.90 -3.81 9.79
N PHE A 139 6.98 -3.17 9.06
CA PHE A 139 6.08 -2.15 9.60
C PHE A 139 5.19 -2.70 10.70
N LEU A 140 4.49 -3.82 10.45
CA LEU A 140 3.58 -4.45 11.41
C LEU A 140 4.30 -4.86 12.70
N TYR A 141 5.43 -5.57 12.61
CA TYR A 141 6.20 -5.95 13.80
C TYR A 141 6.72 -4.73 14.57
N GLY A 142 6.97 -3.61 13.89
CA GLY A 142 7.39 -2.36 14.53
C GLY A 142 6.29 -1.63 15.29
N ILE A 143 5.03 -1.76 14.88
CA ILE A 143 3.90 -1.03 15.49
C ILE A 143 3.02 -1.89 16.40
N CYS A 144 3.05 -3.22 16.24
CA CYS A 144 2.17 -4.13 16.98
C CYS A 144 2.60 -4.32 18.44
N THR A 145 1.59 -4.49 19.29
CA THR A 145 1.72 -5.09 20.64
C THR A 145 1.94 -6.60 20.51
N ASP A 146 2.25 -7.29 21.62
CA ASP A 146 2.32 -8.76 21.65
C ASP A 146 1.01 -9.41 21.18
N LYS A 147 -0.13 -8.81 21.52
CA LYS A 147 -1.45 -9.24 21.04
C LYS A 147 -1.57 -9.12 19.52
N GLY A 148 -1.10 -8.02 18.93
CA GLY A 148 -1.07 -7.80 17.48
C GLY A 148 -0.10 -8.77 16.78
N GLN A 149 1.07 -9.02 17.33
CA GLN A 149 2.05 -9.96 16.77
C GLN A 149 1.53 -11.41 16.70
N LYS A 150 0.71 -11.82 17.66
CA LYS A 150 0.02 -13.13 17.60
C LYS A 150 -0.92 -13.21 16.40
N LEU A 151 -1.67 -12.14 16.13
CA LEU A 151 -2.53 -12.09 14.93
C LEU A 151 -1.72 -12.19 13.63
N ILE A 152 -0.58 -11.50 13.52
CA ILE A 152 0.30 -11.61 12.35
C ILE A 152 0.68 -13.08 12.11
N SER A 153 1.12 -13.77 13.18
CA SER A 153 1.50 -15.18 13.10
C SER A 153 0.34 -16.08 12.68
N ASP A 154 -0.87 -15.80 13.16
CA ASP A 154 -2.08 -16.57 12.83
C ASP A 154 -2.49 -16.37 11.36
N PHE A 155 -2.44 -15.14 10.84
CA PHE A 155 -2.72 -14.86 9.43
C PHE A 155 -1.71 -15.54 8.50
N LYS A 156 -0.42 -15.47 8.81
CA LYS A 156 0.63 -16.13 8.01
C LYS A 156 0.41 -17.65 7.93
N ARG A 157 0.11 -18.29 9.04
CA ARG A 157 -0.19 -19.75 9.08
C ARG A 157 -1.42 -20.13 8.27
N LYS A 158 -2.43 -19.25 8.18
CA LYS A 158 -3.63 -19.51 7.36
C LYS A 158 -3.35 -19.37 5.86
N SER A 159 -2.44 -18.48 5.47
CA SER A 159 -2.06 -18.25 4.07
C SER A 159 -1.14 -19.32 3.48
N GLU A 160 -0.46 -20.12 4.33
CA GLU A 160 0.43 -21.22 3.93
C GLU A 160 -0.31 -22.57 3.70
N LYS A 161 -1.61 -22.62 3.99
CA LYS A 161 -2.47 -23.81 3.78
C LYS A 161 -3.31 -23.69 2.53
#